data_d7f38e8242887bc687582eee64d0323a
#
_entry.id   d7f38e8242887bc687582eee64d0323a
#
_cell.length_a   1.000
_cell.length_b   1.000
_cell.length_c   1.000
_cell.angle_alpha   90.00
_cell.angle_beta   90.00
_cell.angle_gamma   90.00
#
_symmetry.space_group_name_H-M   'P 1'
#
loop_
_entity.id
_entity.type
_entity.pdbx_description
1 polymer ?
#
loop_
_entity_poly.entity_id
_entity_poly.type
_entity_poly.pdbx_seq_one_letter_code
_entity_poly.pdbx_strand_id
1 'polypeptide(L)'
;DYYFSLDEGSKLYPSDTTYVHDYAVIDGQRAFIYFRELEEKLPGYEYNAQIKHIENILTKDIYSMPAEKADSIGDDNINATDLWITGEYLNIKYQFYHSNNEDKKHMLNLVINEASTGENDKPDYVNLEFRHNAYNDSQLTLGTGLASFKLDNIAEQLKEKKGLNIRVKSLYDGERFMTIDIKKENN
;
A
#
# COMPACT_ATOMS: atom_id res chain seq x y z
N ASP A 1 -4.02 22.96 10.22
CA ASP A 1 -4.31 22.99 8.76
C ASP A 1 -3.61 21.83 8.09
N TYR A 2 -4.26 21.22 7.11
CA TYR A 2 -3.70 20.11 6.34
C TYR A 2 -4.03 20.30 4.86
N TYR A 3 -3.33 19.58 4.02
CA TYR A 3 -3.60 19.54 2.58
C TYR A 3 -3.37 18.13 2.04
N PHE A 4 -3.82 17.90 0.83
CA PHE A 4 -3.58 16.63 0.14
C PHE A 4 -2.52 16.79 -0.93
N SER A 5 -1.51 15.91 -0.90
CA SER A 5 -0.56 15.73 -2.00
C SER A 5 -1.12 14.70 -2.96
N LEU A 6 -1.42 15.09 -4.19
CA LEU A 6 -1.96 14.19 -5.20
C LEU A 6 -0.83 13.44 -5.90
N ASP A 7 -1.15 12.27 -6.44
CA ASP A 7 -0.16 11.35 -7.02
C ASP A 7 0.60 11.96 -8.22
N GLU A 8 -0.01 12.88 -8.95
CA GLU A 8 0.63 13.59 -10.07
C GLU A 8 1.49 14.78 -9.63
N GLY A 9 1.60 15.04 -8.32
CA GLY A 9 2.45 16.09 -7.77
C GLY A 9 1.75 17.38 -7.36
N SER A 10 0.45 17.51 -7.64
CA SER A 10 -0.33 18.70 -7.26
C SER A 10 -0.63 18.72 -5.76
N LYS A 11 -0.90 19.93 -5.25
CA LYS A 11 -1.40 20.15 -3.89
C LYS A 11 -2.86 20.60 -3.95
N LEU A 12 -3.68 19.98 -3.11
CA LEU A 12 -5.08 20.30 -2.98
C LEU A 12 -5.36 20.80 -1.55
N TYR A 13 -5.90 22.02 -1.45
CA TYR A 13 -6.31 22.58 -0.17
C TYR A 13 -7.81 22.36 0.07
N PRO A 14 -8.19 21.71 1.19
CA PRO A 14 -9.59 21.42 1.49
C PRO A 14 -10.26 22.60 2.20
N SER A 15 -10.64 23.65 1.47
CA SER A 15 -11.27 24.83 2.03
C SER A 15 -12.63 24.57 2.66
N ASP A 16 -13.39 23.64 2.08
CA ASP A 16 -14.69 23.23 2.59
C ASP A 16 -14.67 21.75 2.95
N THR A 17 -14.68 21.47 4.24
CA THR A 17 -14.69 20.11 4.82
C THR A 17 -16.01 19.77 5.51
N THR A 18 -17.08 20.47 5.18
CA THR A 18 -18.37 20.31 5.83
C THR A 18 -18.87 18.85 5.82
N TYR A 19 -18.65 18.13 4.72
CA TYR A 19 -19.09 16.73 4.57
C TYR A 19 -18.18 15.72 5.26
N VAL A 20 -16.98 16.13 5.65
CA VAL A 20 -15.94 15.23 6.19
C VAL A 20 -15.33 15.79 7.50
N HIS A 21 -16.12 16.54 8.26
CA HIS A 21 -15.64 17.22 9.46
C HIS A 21 -15.09 16.25 10.54
N ASP A 22 -15.55 15.01 10.53
CA ASP A 22 -15.10 13.97 11.48
C ASP A 22 -13.86 13.20 11.00
N TYR A 23 -13.31 13.56 9.84
CA TYR A 23 -12.16 12.85 9.29
C TYR A 23 -10.92 13.04 10.17
N ALA A 24 -10.36 11.91 10.62
CA ALA A 24 -9.12 11.92 11.39
C ALA A 24 -7.91 12.07 10.43
N VAL A 25 -7.25 13.21 10.49
CA VAL A 25 -6.10 13.51 9.65
C VAL A 25 -4.87 12.81 10.22
N ILE A 26 -4.24 11.96 9.39
CA ILE A 26 -3.00 11.28 9.73
C ILE A 26 -2.00 11.58 8.61
N ASP A 27 -0.85 12.12 8.98
CA ASP A 27 0.20 12.42 8.02
C ASP A 27 0.68 11.14 7.32
N GLY A 28 0.78 11.22 5.99
CA GLY A 28 1.19 10.07 5.18
C GLY A 28 0.09 9.05 4.90
N GLN A 29 -1.14 9.25 5.40
CA GLN A 29 -2.27 8.39 5.08
C GLN A 29 -2.65 8.54 3.60
N ARG A 30 -2.69 7.42 2.87
CA ARG A 30 -3.16 7.39 1.48
C ARG A 30 -4.67 7.27 1.46
N ALA A 31 -5.31 7.99 0.53
CA ALA A 31 -6.77 7.99 0.42
C ALA A 31 -7.24 8.31 -0.99
N PHE A 32 -8.43 7.84 -1.33
CA PHE A 32 -9.18 8.38 -2.45
C PHE A 32 -9.95 9.61 -1.98
N ILE A 33 -9.79 10.72 -2.70
CA ILE A 33 -10.42 12.00 -2.38
C ILE A 33 -11.43 12.31 -3.48
N TYR A 34 -12.69 12.50 -3.07
CA TYR A 34 -13.79 12.92 -3.95
C TYR A 34 -14.07 14.37 -3.66
N PHE A 35 -13.85 15.25 -4.62
CA PHE A 35 -13.93 16.69 -4.39
C PHE A 35 -14.55 17.45 -5.57
N ARG A 36 -15.01 18.64 -5.26
CA ARG A 36 -15.41 19.65 -6.25
C ARG A 36 -14.43 20.81 -6.17
N GLU A 37 -13.84 21.18 -7.31
CA GLU A 37 -12.97 22.35 -7.38
C GLU A 37 -13.76 23.63 -7.16
N LEU A 38 -13.24 24.53 -6.34
CA LEU A 38 -13.79 25.85 -6.08
C LEU A 38 -13.14 26.87 -7.01
N GLU A 39 -13.90 27.93 -7.37
CA GLU A 39 -13.43 28.96 -8.31
C GLU A 39 -12.30 29.80 -7.75
N GLU A 40 -12.32 30.09 -6.44
CA GLU A 40 -11.28 30.87 -5.79
C GLU A 40 -9.96 30.11 -5.83
N LYS A 41 -8.90 30.78 -6.33
CA LYS A 41 -7.56 30.22 -6.38
C LYS A 41 -6.78 30.61 -5.13
N LEU A 42 -6.01 29.64 -4.60
CA LEU A 42 -5.16 29.85 -3.44
C LEU A 42 -3.68 29.76 -3.85
N PRO A 43 -2.85 30.75 -3.49
CA PRO A 43 -1.41 30.68 -3.77
C PRO A 43 -0.78 29.41 -3.14
N GLY A 44 0.02 28.71 -3.94
CA GLY A 44 0.74 27.51 -3.49
C GLY A 44 -0.06 26.20 -3.61
N TYR A 45 -1.30 26.26 -4.10
CA TYR A 45 -2.14 25.07 -4.32
C TYR A 45 -2.70 25.08 -5.73
N GLU A 46 -2.59 23.96 -6.42
CA GLU A 46 -3.18 23.77 -7.73
C GLU A 46 -4.70 23.64 -7.64
N TYR A 47 -5.21 23.06 -6.54
CA TYR A 47 -6.64 22.89 -6.30
C TYR A 47 -7.06 23.52 -4.97
N ASN A 48 -8.15 24.29 -5.01
CA ASN A 48 -8.92 24.69 -3.85
C ASN A 48 -10.26 23.95 -3.90
N ALA A 49 -10.59 23.18 -2.88
CA ALA A 49 -11.65 22.19 -3.02
C ALA A 49 -12.64 22.12 -1.87
N GLN A 50 -13.88 21.77 -2.24
CA GLN A 50 -14.85 21.20 -1.34
C GLN A 50 -14.70 19.67 -1.36
N ILE A 51 -14.42 19.08 -0.22
CA ILE A 51 -14.28 17.62 -0.09
C ILE A 51 -15.64 16.99 0.09
N LYS A 52 -16.00 16.06 -0.81
CA LYS A 52 -17.27 15.34 -0.78
C LYS A 52 -17.17 14.06 0.03
N HIS A 53 -16.08 13.32 -0.12
CA HIS A 53 -15.87 12.04 0.53
C HIS A 53 -14.37 11.72 0.57
N ILE A 54 -13.93 11.03 1.61
CA ILE A 54 -12.58 10.50 1.75
C ILE A 54 -12.67 9.01 2.05
N GLU A 55 -11.99 8.20 1.25
CA GLU A 55 -11.89 6.76 1.44
C GLU A 55 -10.44 6.39 1.69
N ASN A 56 -10.10 6.01 2.93
CA ASN A 56 -8.74 5.63 3.27
C ASN A 56 -8.34 4.35 2.57
N ILE A 57 -7.12 4.36 2.06
CA ILE A 57 -6.42 3.17 1.54
C ILE A 57 -5.59 2.60 2.69
N LEU A 58 -5.56 1.27 2.84
CA LEU A 58 -4.68 0.62 3.80
C LEU A 58 -3.24 1.10 3.56
N THR A 59 -2.67 1.77 4.55
CA THR A 59 -1.33 2.37 4.45
C THR A 59 -0.49 1.89 5.63
N LYS A 60 0.61 1.19 5.36
CA LYS A 60 1.47 0.59 6.39
C LYS A 60 2.95 0.78 6.05
N ASP A 61 3.78 0.71 7.08
CA ASP A 61 5.22 0.57 6.92
C ASP A 61 5.56 -0.87 6.53
N ILE A 62 6.71 -1.06 5.90
CA ILE A 62 7.28 -2.38 5.69
C ILE A 62 7.73 -2.93 7.03
N TYR A 63 7.30 -4.16 7.33
CA TYR A 63 7.57 -4.82 8.60
C TYR A 63 8.77 -5.76 8.48
N SER A 64 9.72 -5.62 9.39
CA SER A 64 10.83 -6.58 9.52
C SER A 64 10.35 -7.75 10.37
N MET A 65 10.07 -8.88 9.70
CA MET A 65 9.38 -10.02 10.30
C MET A 65 10.37 -11.05 10.83
N PRO A 66 10.50 -11.19 12.17
CA PRO A 66 11.28 -12.28 12.74
C PRO A 66 10.55 -13.62 12.61
N ALA A 67 11.30 -14.72 12.72
CA ALA A 67 10.76 -16.07 12.53
C ALA A 67 9.54 -16.37 13.41
N GLU A 68 9.56 -15.94 14.67
CA GLU A 68 8.48 -16.18 15.64
C GLU A 68 7.17 -15.43 15.32
N LYS A 69 7.21 -14.47 14.41
CA LYS A 69 6.03 -13.73 13.98
C LYS A 69 5.38 -14.25 12.69
N ALA A 70 6.03 -15.19 12.01
CA ALA A 70 5.57 -15.66 10.71
C ALA A 70 4.14 -16.22 10.74
N ASP A 71 3.79 -17.01 11.76
CA ASP A 71 2.45 -17.59 11.88
C ASP A 71 1.38 -16.53 12.12
N SER A 72 1.65 -15.54 12.98
CA SER A 72 0.70 -14.48 13.28
C SER A 72 0.53 -13.48 12.12
N ILE A 73 1.60 -13.23 11.36
CA ILE A 73 1.52 -12.43 10.12
C ILE A 73 0.77 -13.20 9.03
N GLY A 74 0.95 -14.51 9.00
CA GLY A 74 0.25 -15.39 8.07
C GLY A 74 0.90 -15.44 6.69
N ASP A 75 0.42 -16.39 5.89
CA ASP A 75 0.83 -16.57 4.50
C ASP A 75 -0.31 -17.21 3.70
N ASP A 76 -1.52 -16.73 3.92
CA ASP A 76 -2.69 -17.20 3.18
C ASP A 76 -2.64 -16.70 1.73
N ASN A 77 -3.33 -17.43 0.84
CA ASN A 77 -3.30 -17.14 -0.59
C ASN A 77 -3.87 -15.76 -0.91
N ILE A 78 -3.15 -15.03 -1.76
CA ILE A 78 -3.54 -13.71 -2.23
C ILE A 78 -2.91 -13.46 -3.60
N ASN A 79 -3.62 -12.79 -4.50
CA ASN A 79 -3.04 -12.31 -5.75
C ASN A 79 -2.65 -10.84 -5.61
N ALA A 80 -1.46 -10.49 -6.09
CA ALA A 80 -1.12 -9.11 -6.40
C ALA A 80 -1.33 -8.94 -7.91
N THR A 81 -2.35 -8.19 -8.30
CA THR A 81 -2.75 -8.05 -9.71
C THR A 81 -2.10 -6.88 -10.41
N ASP A 82 -1.63 -5.89 -9.65
CA ASP A 82 -0.89 -4.75 -10.17
C ASP A 82 -0.01 -4.14 -9.09
N LEU A 83 1.15 -3.62 -9.50
CA LEU A 83 2.14 -2.96 -8.65
C LEU A 83 2.57 -1.66 -9.32
N TRP A 84 2.58 -0.56 -8.55
CA TRP A 84 3.17 0.69 -9.04
C TRP A 84 3.70 1.54 -7.90
N ILE A 85 4.64 2.43 -8.21
CA ILE A 85 5.26 3.34 -7.25
C ILE A 85 4.66 4.73 -7.43
N THR A 86 4.28 5.33 -6.32
CA THR A 86 3.88 6.75 -6.25
C THR A 86 4.68 7.41 -5.15
N GLY A 87 5.60 8.30 -5.51
CA GLY A 87 6.49 8.92 -4.54
C GLY A 87 7.24 7.86 -3.73
N GLU A 88 7.06 7.89 -2.43
CA GLU A 88 7.68 6.94 -1.48
C GLU A 88 6.78 5.76 -1.10
N TYR A 89 5.78 5.45 -1.94
CA TYR A 89 4.83 4.38 -1.70
C TYR A 89 4.88 3.31 -2.78
N LEU A 90 4.86 2.04 -2.36
CA LEU A 90 4.49 0.93 -3.23
C LEU A 90 2.98 0.70 -3.09
N ASN A 91 2.27 0.74 -4.20
CA ASN A 91 0.85 0.42 -4.26
C ASN A 91 0.68 -0.98 -4.81
N ILE A 92 -0.14 -1.78 -4.13
CA ILE A 92 -0.45 -3.15 -4.54
C ILE A 92 -1.96 -3.28 -4.69
N LYS A 93 -2.42 -3.57 -5.90
CA LYS A 93 -3.79 -4.01 -6.14
C LYS A 93 -3.85 -5.51 -5.92
N TYR A 94 -4.80 -5.96 -5.08
CA TYR A 94 -4.83 -7.35 -4.64
C TYR A 94 -6.23 -7.96 -4.78
N GLN A 95 -6.27 -9.30 -4.73
CA GLN A 95 -7.48 -10.11 -4.69
C GLN A 95 -7.32 -11.23 -3.68
N PHE A 96 -8.34 -11.46 -2.86
CA PHE A 96 -8.42 -12.66 -2.02
C PHE A 96 -9.88 -13.07 -1.83
N TYR A 97 -10.08 -14.35 -1.49
CA TYR A 97 -11.40 -14.86 -1.14
C TYR A 97 -11.75 -14.53 0.30
N HIS A 98 -12.99 -14.12 0.54
CA HIS A 98 -13.50 -13.76 1.85
C HIS A 98 -14.96 -14.20 2.02
N SER A 99 -15.43 -14.28 3.28
CA SER A 99 -16.84 -14.48 3.59
C SER A 99 -17.62 -13.17 3.52
N ASN A 100 -18.93 -13.26 3.67
CA ASN A 100 -19.80 -12.07 3.79
C ASN A 100 -19.91 -11.57 5.23
N ASN A 101 -19.10 -12.08 6.15
CA ASN A 101 -19.08 -11.65 7.54
C ASN A 101 -18.13 -10.43 7.69
N GLU A 102 -18.71 -9.25 7.86
CA GLU A 102 -17.97 -7.99 8.00
C GLU A 102 -17.08 -7.94 9.24
N ASP A 103 -17.32 -8.78 10.25
CA ASP A 103 -16.50 -8.88 11.45
C ASP A 103 -15.19 -9.66 11.21
N LYS A 104 -15.11 -10.38 10.10
CA LYS A 104 -13.92 -11.15 9.68
C LYS A 104 -12.99 -10.29 8.83
N LYS A 105 -12.13 -9.53 9.50
CA LYS A 105 -11.14 -8.69 8.82
C LYS A 105 -9.86 -9.45 8.57
N HIS A 106 -9.38 -9.37 7.35
CA HIS A 106 -8.10 -9.94 6.95
C HIS A 106 -6.96 -8.94 7.23
N MET A 107 -5.77 -9.46 7.49
CA MET A 107 -4.57 -8.64 7.71
C MET A 107 -3.60 -8.80 6.55
N LEU A 108 -3.10 -7.69 6.04
CA LEU A 108 -2.09 -7.64 4.98
C LEU A 108 -0.83 -6.97 5.51
N ASN A 109 0.32 -7.51 5.13
CA ASN A 109 1.62 -6.93 5.44
C ASN A 109 2.57 -7.13 4.26
N LEU A 110 3.44 -6.16 4.06
CA LEU A 110 4.62 -6.28 3.23
C LEU A 110 5.81 -6.37 4.17
N VAL A 111 6.59 -7.44 4.07
CA VAL A 111 7.62 -7.75 5.07
C VAL A 111 8.99 -8.00 4.46
N ILE A 112 10.03 -7.69 5.26
CA ILE A 112 11.33 -8.31 5.12
C ILE A 112 11.30 -9.56 5.99
N ASN A 113 11.41 -10.74 5.40
CA ASN A 113 11.44 -12.00 6.14
C ASN A 113 12.86 -12.25 6.65
N GLU A 114 13.10 -11.97 7.94
CA GLU A 114 14.41 -12.12 8.56
C GLU A 114 14.87 -13.59 8.61
N ALA A 115 13.94 -14.53 8.53
CA ALA A 115 14.24 -15.96 8.54
C ALA A 115 14.34 -16.58 7.12
N SER A 116 14.27 -15.75 6.07
CA SER A 116 14.41 -16.24 4.70
C SER A 116 15.79 -16.87 4.47
N THR A 117 15.79 -18.00 3.75
CA THR A 117 17.03 -18.66 3.33
C THR A 117 17.72 -17.93 2.17
N GLY A 118 17.01 -16.99 1.52
CA GLY A 118 17.52 -16.27 0.35
C GLY A 118 17.55 -17.08 -0.94
N GLU A 119 16.99 -18.29 -0.96
CA GLU A 119 17.07 -19.21 -2.10
C GLU A 119 16.53 -18.58 -3.41
N ASN A 120 15.46 -17.80 -3.29
CA ASN A 120 14.82 -17.14 -4.45
C ASN A 120 15.07 -15.62 -4.48
N ASP A 121 16.03 -15.15 -3.71
CA ASP A 121 16.36 -13.73 -3.66
C ASP A 121 17.05 -13.29 -4.95
N LYS A 122 16.72 -12.07 -5.39
CA LYS A 122 17.39 -11.40 -6.50
C LYS A 122 18.37 -10.38 -5.96
N PRO A 123 19.69 -10.53 -6.25
CA PRO A 123 20.71 -9.69 -5.62
C PRO A 123 20.60 -8.20 -5.93
N ASP A 124 20.03 -7.84 -7.09
CA ASP A 124 19.87 -6.45 -7.52
C ASP A 124 18.61 -5.78 -6.97
N TYR A 125 17.82 -6.49 -6.17
CA TYR A 125 16.53 -6.01 -5.63
C TYR A 125 16.48 -6.15 -4.12
N VAL A 126 15.67 -5.30 -3.48
CA VAL A 126 15.24 -5.54 -2.10
C VAL A 126 14.16 -6.62 -2.14
N ASN A 127 14.39 -7.73 -1.44
CA ASN A 127 13.50 -8.89 -1.47
C ASN A 127 12.50 -8.81 -0.34
N LEU A 128 11.22 -8.77 -0.70
CA LEU A 128 10.08 -8.62 0.20
C LEU A 128 9.07 -9.74 -0.01
N GLU A 129 8.19 -9.92 0.97
CA GLU A 129 7.05 -10.84 0.87
C GLU A 129 5.75 -10.08 1.15
N PHE A 130 4.78 -10.24 0.27
CA PHE A 130 3.41 -9.75 0.50
C PHE A 130 2.62 -10.85 1.17
N ARG A 131 2.28 -10.65 2.44
CA ARG A 131 1.68 -11.67 3.29
C ARG A 131 0.27 -11.32 3.70
N HIS A 132 -0.53 -12.37 3.85
CA HIS A 132 -1.96 -12.29 4.12
C HIS A 132 -2.32 -13.24 5.26
N ASN A 133 -3.12 -12.75 6.20
CA ASN A 133 -3.75 -13.59 7.22
C ASN A 133 -5.27 -13.43 7.11
N ALA A 134 -5.93 -14.49 6.70
CA ALA A 134 -7.38 -14.54 6.55
C ALA A 134 -8.11 -14.87 7.87
N TYR A 135 -7.38 -15.22 8.92
CA TYR A 135 -7.93 -15.64 10.22
C TYR A 135 -8.99 -16.75 10.08
N ASN A 136 -8.71 -17.74 9.21
CA ASN A 136 -9.60 -18.85 8.92
C ASN A 136 -10.99 -18.44 8.39
N ASP A 137 -11.08 -17.27 7.76
CA ASP A 137 -12.32 -16.84 7.13
C ASP A 137 -12.69 -17.73 5.95
N SER A 138 -14.01 -17.93 5.74
CA SER A 138 -14.52 -18.77 4.65
C SER A 138 -14.27 -18.11 3.29
N GLN A 139 -13.88 -18.94 2.30
CA GLN A 139 -13.52 -18.50 0.96
C GLN A 139 -14.74 -18.54 0.02
N LEU A 140 -15.66 -17.57 0.16
CA LEU A 140 -16.93 -17.55 -0.55
C LEU A 140 -16.94 -16.61 -1.77
N THR A 141 -16.34 -15.43 -1.63
CA THR A 141 -16.41 -14.35 -2.64
C THR A 141 -15.02 -13.81 -2.89
N LEU A 142 -14.67 -13.63 -4.16
CA LEU A 142 -13.43 -12.98 -4.54
C LEU A 142 -13.58 -11.46 -4.43
N GLY A 143 -12.83 -10.86 -3.53
CA GLY A 143 -12.77 -9.42 -3.34
C GLY A 143 -11.49 -8.83 -3.89
N THR A 144 -11.54 -7.54 -4.20
CA THR A 144 -10.37 -6.76 -4.64
C THR A 144 -10.16 -5.58 -3.72
N GLY A 145 -8.91 -5.12 -3.61
CA GLY A 145 -8.57 -3.97 -2.82
C GLY A 145 -7.24 -3.36 -3.23
N LEU A 146 -6.90 -2.29 -2.54
CA LEU A 146 -5.65 -1.55 -2.73
C LEU A 146 -4.97 -1.37 -1.38
N ALA A 147 -3.67 -1.62 -1.34
CA ALA A 147 -2.83 -1.33 -0.19
C ALA A 147 -1.62 -0.49 -0.63
N SER A 148 -1.19 0.42 0.23
CA SER A 148 -0.01 1.24 0.01
C SER A 148 0.98 1.01 1.14
N PHE A 149 2.24 0.78 0.78
CA PHE A 149 3.31 0.55 1.74
C PHE A 149 4.38 1.62 1.60
N LYS A 150 4.71 2.26 2.72
CA LYS A 150 5.75 3.28 2.79
C LYS A 150 7.12 2.64 2.59
N LEU A 151 7.93 3.23 1.73
CA LEU A 151 9.28 2.73 1.41
C LEU A 151 10.39 3.41 2.21
N ASP A 152 10.05 4.38 3.07
CA ASP A 152 11.02 5.19 3.80
C ASP A 152 11.93 4.37 4.71
N ASN A 153 11.41 3.35 5.39
CA ASN A 153 12.20 2.52 6.31
C ASN A 153 13.15 1.52 5.60
N ILE A 154 13.05 1.37 4.28
CA ILE A 154 14.00 0.60 3.47
C ILE A 154 14.80 1.48 2.50
N ALA A 155 14.72 2.81 2.65
CA ALA A 155 15.36 3.75 1.75
C ALA A 155 16.88 3.51 1.60
N GLU A 156 17.56 3.16 2.68
CA GLU A 156 18.99 2.87 2.65
C GLU A 156 19.31 1.61 1.81
N GLN A 157 18.53 0.55 1.97
CA GLN A 157 18.69 -0.67 1.19
C GLN A 157 18.42 -0.43 -0.31
N LEU A 158 17.47 0.46 -0.62
CA LEU A 158 17.09 0.77 -2.00
C LEU A 158 18.16 1.56 -2.77
N LYS A 159 19.03 2.29 -2.09
CA LYS A 159 20.05 3.12 -2.75
C LYS A 159 20.94 2.32 -3.70
N GLU A 160 21.29 1.10 -3.33
CA GLU A 160 22.19 0.21 -4.08
C GLU A 160 21.44 -0.81 -4.95
N LYS A 161 20.11 -0.72 -5.03
CA LYS A 161 19.28 -1.70 -5.69
C LYS A 161 18.48 -1.10 -6.84
N LYS A 162 18.04 -1.94 -7.77
CA LYS A 162 17.22 -1.54 -8.91
C LYS A 162 15.75 -1.28 -8.51
N GLY A 163 15.29 -1.94 -7.46
CA GLY A 163 13.90 -1.88 -7.05
C GLY A 163 13.54 -2.99 -6.08
N LEU A 164 12.33 -3.48 -6.19
CA LEU A 164 11.75 -4.48 -5.29
C LEU A 164 11.50 -5.79 -6.01
N ASN A 165 11.77 -6.91 -5.34
CA ASN A 165 11.33 -8.24 -5.72
C ASN A 165 10.36 -8.73 -4.65
N ILE A 166 9.11 -8.99 -5.04
CA ILE A 166 8.02 -9.27 -4.11
C ILE A 166 7.53 -10.70 -4.31
N ARG A 167 7.66 -11.49 -3.26
CA ARG A 167 7.09 -12.84 -3.19
C ARG A 167 5.63 -12.78 -2.78
N VAL A 168 4.80 -13.55 -3.48
CA VAL A 168 3.37 -13.68 -3.21
C VAL A 168 2.99 -15.15 -3.27
N LYS A 169 2.27 -15.65 -2.27
CA LYS A 169 1.62 -16.97 -2.35
C LYS A 169 0.28 -16.79 -3.05
N SER A 170 0.26 -17.07 -4.36
CA SER A 170 -0.88 -16.74 -5.21
C SER A 170 -2.09 -17.67 -4.99
N LEU A 171 -3.25 -17.22 -5.44
CA LEU A 171 -4.50 -18.00 -5.31
C LEU A 171 -4.47 -19.31 -6.11
N TYR A 172 -3.84 -19.31 -7.29
CA TYR A 172 -3.96 -20.44 -8.23
C TYR A 172 -2.64 -21.01 -8.70
N ASP A 173 -1.56 -20.22 -8.66
CA ASP A 173 -0.30 -20.55 -9.34
C ASP A 173 0.86 -20.82 -8.36
N GLY A 174 0.56 -21.00 -7.08
CA GLY A 174 1.57 -21.20 -6.05
C GLY A 174 2.36 -19.94 -5.74
N GLU A 175 3.60 -20.13 -5.37
CA GLU A 175 4.52 -19.01 -5.05
C GLU A 175 4.94 -18.28 -6.33
N ARG A 176 4.80 -16.96 -6.33
CA ARG A 176 5.19 -16.09 -7.44
C ARG A 176 6.10 -14.97 -6.96
N PHE A 177 6.99 -14.53 -7.85
CA PHE A 177 7.91 -13.42 -7.61
C PHE A 177 7.70 -12.35 -8.67
N MET A 178 7.49 -11.11 -8.22
CA MET A 178 7.24 -9.97 -9.11
C MET A 178 8.25 -8.88 -8.80
N THR A 179 8.88 -8.33 -9.83
CA THR A 179 9.81 -7.21 -9.69
C THR A 179 9.19 -5.91 -10.14
N ILE A 180 9.57 -4.84 -9.47
CA ILE A 180 9.30 -3.49 -9.92
C ILE A 180 10.56 -2.65 -9.76
N ASP A 181 10.98 -2.02 -10.84
CA ASP A 181 12.14 -1.13 -10.83
C ASP A 181 11.74 0.26 -10.34
N ILE A 182 12.58 0.86 -9.52
CA ILE A 182 12.36 2.21 -9.01
C ILE A 182 13.30 3.14 -9.77
N LYS A 183 12.71 4.15 -10.43
CA LYS A 183 13.48 5.20 -11.11
C LYS A 183 14.23 6.01 -10.07
N LYS A 184 15.57 6.08 -10.23
CA LYS A 184 16.41 6.99 -9.44
C LYS A 184 16.50 8.32 -10.17
N GLU A 185 16.37 9.42 -9.41
CA GLU A 185 16.67 10.73 -9.94
C GLU A 185 18.17 10.77 -10.28
N ASN A 186 18.48 11.17 -11.51
CA ASN A 186 19.86 11.46 -11.90
C ASN A 186 20.30 12.73 -11.17
N ASN A 187 21.26 12.60 -10.27
CA ASN A 187 21.97 13.75 -9.68
C ASN A 187 22.89 14.39 -10.72
#